data_08fb0af1d67bf5b895ce077462ef3e77
#
_entry.id   08fb0af1d67bf5b895ce077462ef3e77
#
_cell.length_a   1.000
_cell.length_b   1.000
_cell.length_c   1.000
_cell.angle_alpha   90.00
_cell.angle_beta   90.00
_cell.angle_gamma   90.00
#
_symmetry.space_group_name_H-M   'P 1'
#
loop_
_entity.id
_entity.type
_entity.pdbx_description
1 polymer ?
#
loop_
_entity_poly.entity_id
_entity_poly.type
_entity_poly.pdbx_seq_one_letter_code
_entity_poly.pdbx_strand_id
1 'polypeptide(L)'
;MKTFAIHPGEILRTEFMDSMGLTSYWLAKELGVPVPRVHDIVRAKRSISANMALRLGKYFGTSAQFWLNLQNRFDLAEACKGQDDCEDKATGV
;
A
#
# COMPACT_ATOMS: atom_id res chain seq x y z
N MET A 1 -20.49 0.33 -12.47
CA MET A 1 -19.40 1.16 -12.25
C MET A 1 -18.15 0.44 -11.90
N LYS A 2 -17.07 0.92 -12.39
CA LYS A 2 -15.87 0.22 -12.20
C LYS A 2 -15.18 0.59 -10.94
N THR A 3 -14.68 -0.36 -10.23
CA THR A 3 -13.98 -0.09 -9.00
C THR A 3 -12.54 0.21 -9.31
N PHE A 4 -12.02 1.19 -8.66
CA PHE A 4 -10.67 1.58 -8.93
C PHE A 4 -9.92 1.77 -7.63
N ALA A 5 -8.78 1.17 -7.52
CA ALA A 5 -7.98 1.29 -6.32
C ALA A 5 -6.52 1.47 -6.70
N ILE A 6 -5.83 2.28 -5.92
CA ILE A 6 -4.44 2.56 -6.16
C ILE A 6 -3.59 1.76 -5.21
N HIS A 7 -2.49 1.20 -5.70
CA HIS A 7 -1.61 0.42 -4.86
C HIS A 7 -1.06 1.30 -3.74
N PRO A 8 -1.01 0.79 -2.51
CA PRO A 8 -0.52 1.61 -1.39
C PRO A 8 0.90 2.10 -1.59
N GLY A 9 1.70 1.40 -2.37
CA GLY A 9 3.05 1.87 -2.67
C GLY A 9 3.06 3.19 -3.41
N GLU A 10 2.06 3.40 -4.25
CA GLU A 10 1.96 4.64 -4.98
C GLU A 10 1.55 5.77 -4.04
N ILE A 11 0.65 5.49 -3.12
CA ILE A 11 0.26 6.46 -2.10
C ILE A 11 1.49 6.81 -1.26
N LEU A 12 2.26 5.79 -0.87
CA LEU A 12 3.46 6.02 -0.09
C LEU A 12 4.41 6.94 -0.85
N ARG A 13 4.61 6.68 -2.13
CA ARG A 13 5.53 7.47 -2.91
C ARG A 13 5.05 8.91 -3.10
N THR A 14 3.82 9.08 -3.53
CA THR A 14 3.36 10.42 -3.89
C THR A 14 2.96 11.26 -2.70
N GLU A 15 2.30 10.66 -1.71
CA GLU A 15 1.80 11.45 -0.61
C GLU A 15 2.78 11.62 0.54
N PHE A 16 3.74 10.72 0.65
CA PHE A 16 4.67 10.78 1.77
C PHE A 16 6.11 11.00 1.33
N MET A 17 6.61 10.14 0.45
CA MET A 17 8.02 10.23 0.09
C MET A 17 8.34 11.48 -0.71
N ASP A 18 7.56 11.73 -1.76
CA ASP A 18 7.81 12.91 -2.60
C ASP A 18 7.64 14.18 -1.80
N SER A 19 6.62 14.23 -0.98
CA SER A 19 6.33 15.41 -0.21
C SER A 19 7.42 15.69 0.84
N MET A 20 8.08 14.66 1.33
CA MET A 20 9.11 14.81 2.34
C MET A 20 10.52 14.69 1.79
N GLY A 21 10.64 14.54 0.48
CA GLY A 21 11.95 14.43 -0.13
C GLY A 21 12.68 13.14 0.23
N LEU A 22 11.94 12.07 0.50
CA LEU A 22 12.55 10.82 0.89
C LEU A 22 12.77 9.92 -0.30
N THR A 23 13.92 9.24 -0.31
CA THR A 23 14.18 8.23 -1.33
C THR A 23 13.92 6.87 -0.72
N SER A 24 13.83 5.84 -1.55
CA SER A 24 13.65 4.48 -1.06
C SER A 24 14.80 4.08 -0.14
N TYR A 25 15.99 4.52 -0.46
CA TYR A 25 17.15 4.21 0.35
C TYR A 25 17.01 4.77 1.77
N TRP A 26 16.68 6.04 1.87
CA TRP A 26 16.53 6.66 3.17
C TRP A 26 15.37 6.10 3.94
N LEU A 27 14.26 5.87 3.27
CA LEU A 27 13.11 5.32 3.95
C LEU A 27 13.41 3.92 4.48
N ALA A 28 14.06 3.09 3.69
CA ALA A 28 14.40 1.75 4.14
C ALA A 28 15.30 1.81 5.37
N LYS A 29 16.24 2.74 5.35
CA LYS A 29 17.14 2.89 6.47
C LYS A 29 16.37 3.31 7.72
N GLU A 30 15.46 4.26 7.57
CA GLU A 30 14.67 4.72 8.69
C GLU A 30 13.75 3.65 9.24
N LEU A 31 13.21 2.82 8.36
CA LEU A 31 12.30 1.77 8.78
C LEU A 31 13.02 0.51 9.26
N GLY A 32 14.30 0.42 9.01
CA GLY A 32 15.05 -0.76 9.40
C GLY A 32 14.74 -1.97 8.55
N VAL A 33 14.49 -1.77 7.25
CA VAL A 33 14.20 -2.87 6.35
C VAL A 33 15.14 -2.79 5.16
N PRO A 34 15.28 -3.88 4.38
CA PRO A 34 16.15 -3.84 3.21
C PRO A 34 15.64 -2.87 2.16
N VAL A 35 16.56 -2.20 1.49
CA VAL A 35 16.19 -1.24 0.45
C VAL A 35 15.33 -1.87 -0.64
N PRO A 36 15.63 -3.08 -1.12
CA PRO A 36 14.79 -3.69 -2.15
C PRO A 36 13.33 -3.85 -1.72
N ARG A 37 13.10 -4.04 -0.42
CA ARG A 37 11.75 -4.19 0.07
C ARG A 37 10.94 -2.90 -0.16
N VAL A 38 11.52 -1.76 0.18
CA VAL A 38 10.85 -0.48 -0.01
C VAL A 38 10.72 -0.20 -1.50
N HIS A 39 11.78 -0.46 -2.25
CA HIS A 39 11.77 -0.21 -3.68
C HIS A 39 10.65 -1.00 -4.37
N ASP A 40 10.49 -2.26 -4.00
CA ASP A 40 9.45 -3.09 -4.61
C ASP A 40 8.06 -2.63 -4.23
N ILE A 41 7.87 -2.19 -3.00
CA ILE A 41 6.57 -1.69 -2.59
C ILE A 41 6.21 -0.42 -3.33
N VAL A 42 7.16 0.48 -3.45
CA VAL A 42 6.94 1.76 -4.13
C VAL A 42 6.62 1.55 -5.61
N ARG A 43 7.16 0.49 -6.19
CA ARG A 43 6.89 0.18 -7.58
C ARG A 43 5.71 -0.76 -7.75
N ALA A 44 4.95 -0.97 -6.70
CA ALA A 44 3.75 -1.81 -6.72
C ALA A 44 4.04 -3.27 -7.06
N LYS A 45 5.25 -3.72 -6.77
CA LYS A 45 5.62 -5.10 -7.03
C LYS A 45 5.54 -5.97 -5.81
N ARG A 46 5.26 -5.40 -4.66
CA ARG A 46 5.17 -6.14 -3.42
C ARG A 46 4.08 -5.54 -2.55
N SER A 47 3.33 -6.38 -1.88
CA SER A 47 2.28 -5.93 -1.00
C SER A 47 2.84 -5.42 0.31
N ILE A 48 2.08 -4.60 0.99
CA ILE A 48 2.45 -4.14 2.32
C ILE A 48 1.95 -5.17 3.31
N SER A 49 2.87 -5.78 4.05
CA SER A 49 2.53 -6.76 5.07
C SER A 49 2.18 -6.05 6.36
N ALA A 50 1.65 -6.79 7.32
CA ALA A 50 1.32 -6.23 8.61
C ALA A 50 2.54 -5.62 9.29
N ASN A 51 3.68 -6.30 9.18
CA ASN A 51 4.90 -5.79 9.76
C ASN A 51 5.32 -4.46 9.13
N MET A 52 5.24 -4.38 7.82
CA MET A 52 5.58 -3.16 7.12
C MET A 52 4.58 -2.05 7.46
N ALA A 53 3.30 -2.40 7.59
CA ALA A 53 2.28 -1.43 7.93
C ALA A 53 2.54 -0.83 9.32
N LEU A 54 2.98 -1.65 10.24
CA LEU A 54 3.31 -1.17 11.57
C LEU A 54 4.48 -0.19 11.52
N ARG A 55 5.49 -0.52 10.72
CA ARG A 55 6.66 0.35 10.60
C ARG A 55 6.31 1.67 9.93
N LEU A 56 5.51 1.61 8.88
CA LEU A 56 5.11 2.81 8.17
C LEU A 56 4.24 3.69 9.05
N GLY A 57 3.32 3.07 9.78
CA GLY A 57 2.44 3.83 10.66
C GLY A 57 3.22 4.54 11.73
N LYS A 58 4.21 3.87 12.29
CA LYS A 58 5.00 4.46 13.34
C LYS A 58 5.85 5.61 12.81
N TYR A 59 6.44 5.42 11.66
CA TYR A 59 7.32 6.45 11.10
C TYR A 59 6.56 7.68 10.64
N PHE A 60 5.45 7.48 9.95
CA PHE A 60 4.70 8.61 9.40
C PHE A 60 3.57 9.11 10.30
N GLY A 61 3.35 8.47 11.43
CA GLY A 61 2.30 8.92 12.33
C GLY A 61 0.90 8.54 11.87
N THR A 62 0.78 7.50 11.07
CA THR A 62 -0.52 6.99 10.69
C THR A 62 -0.75 5.71 11.46
N SER A 63 -1.85 5.03 11.22
CA SER A 63 -2.06 3.75 11.84
C SER A 63 -1.62 2.66 10.89
N ALA A 64 -1.30 1.49 11.43
CA ALA A 64 -1.00 0.34 10.57
C ALA A 64 -2.22 -0.04 9.76
N GLN A 65 -3.40 0.12 10.36
CA GLN A 65 -4.64 -0.23 9.69
C GLN A 65 -4.87 0.62 8.43
N PHE A 66 -4.43 1.86 8.46
CA PHE A 66 -4.52 2.73 7.30
C PHE A 66 -3.84 2.08 6.09
N TRP A 67 -2.61 1.60 6.30
CA TRP A 67 -1.87 0.99 5.21
C TRP A 67 -2.47 -0.34 4.77
N LEU A 68 -2.95 -1.13 5.74
CA LEU A 68 -3.55 -2.41 5.41
C LEU A 68 -4.90 -2.24 4.71
N ASN A 69 -5.64 -1.20 5.05
CA ASN A 69 -6.88 -0.93 4.35
C ASN A 69 -6.63 -0.59 2.88
N LEU A 70 -5.58 0.18 2.61
CA LEU A 70 -5.22 0.49 1.25
C LEU A 70 -4.82 -0.77 0.49
N GLN A 71 -4.05 -1.63 1.14
CA GLN A 71 -3.62 -2.86 0.51
C GLN A 71 -4.81 -3.78 0.24
N ASN A 72 -5.71 -3.90 1.21
CA ASN A 72 -6.88 -4.75 1.03
C ASN A 72 -7.76 -4.28 -0.12
N ARG A 73 -7.96 -2.98 -0.23
CA ARG A 73 -8.77 -2.45 -1.32
C ARG A 73 -8.13 -2.74 -2.66
N PHE A 74 -6.81 -2.59 -2.73
CA PHE A 74 -6.12 -2.87 -3.96
C PHE A 74 -6.21 -4.36 -4.29
N ASP A 75 -6.01 -5.22 -3.30
CA ASP A 75 -6.03 -6.66 -3.52
C ASP A 75 -7.41 -7.11 -3.99
N LEU A 76 -8.46 -6.56 -3.41
CA LEU A 76 -9.80 -6.91 -3.83
C LEU A 76 -10.09 -6.45 -5.24
N ALA A 77 -9.64 -5.26 -5.59
CA ALA A 77 -9.83 -4.75 -6.93
C ALA A 77 -9.09 -5.60 -7.96
N GLU A 78 -7.88 -6.05 -7.61
CA GLU A 78 -7.12 -6.89 -8.52
C GLU A 78 -7.77 -8.26 -8.66
N ALA A 79 -8.29 -8.79 -7.57
CA ALA A 79 -8.94 -10.09 -7.64
C ALA A 79 -10.22 -10.02 -8.43
N CYS A 80 -10.84 -8.86 -8.48
CA CYS A 80 -12.06 -8.70 -9.24
C CYS A 80 -11.84 -8.63 -10.73
N LYS A 81 -10.65 -8.29 -11.14
CA LYS A 81 -10.38 -8.23 -12.55
C LYS A 81 -10.58 -9.59 -13.15
N GLY A 82 -11.27 -9.70 -14.18
CA GLY A 82 -11.50 -10.96 -14.81
C GLY A 82 -12.67 -11.74 -14.24
N GLN A 83 -13.38 -11.17 -13.28
CA GLN A 83 -14.56 -11.82 -12.74
C GLN A 83 -15.74 -10.95 -13.02
N ASP A 84 -16.75 -11.50 -13.64
CA ASP A 84 -17.88 -10.72 -14.01
C ASP A 84 -18.71 -10.26 -12.87
N ASP A 85 -18.88 -11.07 -11.87
CA ASP A 85 -19.75 -10.69 -10.79
C ASP A 85 -19.00 -10.29 -9.57
N CYS A 86 -17.85 -9.78 -9.71
CA CYS A 86 -17.15 -9.32 -8.57
C CYS A 86 -17.63 -7.95 -8.24
N GLU A 87 -18.70 -7.87 -7.54
CA GLU A 87 -19.15 -6.62 -7.18
C GLU A 87 -19.26 -6.42 -5.81
N ASP A 88 -19.34 -5.26 -5.47
CA ASP A 88 -19.40 -4.98 -4.12
C ASP A 88 -20.69 -5.23 -3.54
N LYS A 89 -21.60 -5.73 -4.27
CA LYS A 89 -22.81 -6.03 -3.67
C LYS A 89 -22.59 -7.00 -2.59
N ALA A 90 -21.56 -7.68 -2.71
CA ALA A 90 -21.31 -8.64 -1.69
C ALA A 90 -21.20 -8.00 -0.39
N THR A 91 -20.88 -6.80 -0.44
CA THR A 91 -20.70 -6.20 0.80
C THR A 91 -21.97 -5.99 1.46
N GLY A 92 -22.98 -6.14 0.78
CA GLY A 92 -24.19 -5.94 1.43
C GLY A 92 -24.33 -6.92 2.52
N VAL A 93 -23.46 -7.83 2.53
CA VAL A 93 -23.61 -8.79 3.53
C VAL A 93 -23.26 -8.36 4.78
#